data_d6639e0b4518abde7a0a1ebde9b6ca92
#
_entry.id   d6639e0b4518abde7a0a1ebde9b6ca92
#
_cell.length_a   1.000
_cell.length_b   1.000
_cell.length_c   1.000
_cell.angle_alpha   90.00
_cell.angle_beta   90.00
_cell.angle_gamma   90.00
#
_symmetry.space_group_name_H-M   'P 1'
#
loop_
_entity.id
_entity.type
_entity.pdbx_description
1 polymer ?
#
loop_
_entity_poly.entity_id
_entity_poly.type
_entity_poly.pdbx_seq_one_letter_code
_entity_poly.pdbx_strand_id
1 'polypeptide(L)'
;MDQRLSVMRIAAMTHSGHVRTNNEDCIGITDWIRTAPMMSPIVIECYVDEARLCVIADGLGGHVGGEVASVLTVRELSTAASGFTGPESVMTVLQGVNKRLYDVMEASPQSTGMGATVVGLAVVGSNVCIFNVGDCRAYVSVGGYLRLLSTDDSVGGAMADSSDRTGLHTHGILQSIGGLKSFRPVDPHLVNRVAEPGERYLLCSDGLTDMLDLNAIEACLTADPKLSVDRLVQAALEAGGLDNISVIIVDMFCNPH
;
A
#
# COMPACT_ATOMS: atom_id res chain seq x y z
N MET A 1 -24.81 22.98 -5.86
CA MET A 1 -24.38 21.98 -6.88
C MET A 1 -23.71 20.87 -6.12
N ASP A 2 -24.22 19.67 -6.27
CA ASP A 2 -23.71 18.49 -5.56
C ASP A 2 -22.34 18.11 -6.17
N GLN A 3 -21.25 18.54 -5.52
CA GLN A 3 -19.88 18.28 -5.99
C GLN A 3 -19.50 16.83 -5.59
N ARG A 4 -20.12 15.86 -6.27
CA ARG A 4 -19.77 14.47 -6.04
C ARG A 4 -18.40 14.16 -6.64
N LEU A 5 -17.58 13.47 -5.87
CA LEU A 5 -16.36 12.86 -6.36
C LEU A 5 -16.69 11.97 -7.57
N SER A 6 -15.97 12.14 -8.67
CA SER A 6 -16.31 11.42 -9.90
C SER A 6 -15.09 10.92 -10.68
N VAL A 7 -13.90 11.44 -10.42
CA VAL A 7 -12.68 11.08 -11.14
C VAL A 7 -11.54 10.88 -10.15
N MET A 8 -10.77 9.82 -10.36
CA MET A 8 -9.48 9.57 -9.71
C MET A 8 -8.38 9.66 -10.77
N ARG A 9 -7.32 10.39 -10.44
CA ARG A 9 -6.07 10.37 -11.20
C ARG A 9 -5.00 9.71 -10.34
N ILE A 10 -4.47 8.59 -10.82
CA ILE A 10 -3.60 7.71 -10.06
C ILE A 10 -2.24 7.68 -10.75
N ALA A 11 -1.17 7.98 -10.01
CA ALA A 11 0.19 7.75 -10.47
C ALA A 11 0.85 6.69 -9.61
N ALA A 12 1.61 5.78 -10.23
CA ALA A 12 2.22 4.67 -9.51
C ALA A 12 3.56 4.24 -10.11
N MET A 13 4.44 3.74 -9.24
CA MET A 13 5.71 3.13 -9.61
C MET A 13 6.13 2.11 -8.57
N THR A 14 6.77 1.03 -9.02
CA THR A 14 7.51 0.08 -8.19
C THR A 14 8.93 -0.09 -8.72
N HIS A 15 9.91 -0.22 -7.83
CA HIS A 15 11.33 -0.36 -8.14
C HIS A 15 12.00 -1.34 -7.20
N SER A 16 12.98 -2.12 -7.69
CA SER A 16 13.69 -3.11 -6.86
C SER A 16 14.67 -2.52 -5.84
N GLY A 17 14.88 -1.20 -5.87
CA GLY A 17 15.97 -0.57 -5.11
C GLY A 17 17.32 -0.81 -5.74
N HIS A 18 18.40 -0.58 -4.96
CA HIS A 18 19.79 -0.80 -5.39
C HIS A 18 20.41 -2.08 -4.82
N VAL A 19 19.85 -2.63 -3.74
CA VAL A 19 20.42 -3.73 -2.97
C VAL A 19 19.71 -5.05 -3.26
N ARG A 20 18.39 -5.03 -3.40
CA ARG A 20 17.59 -6.23 -3.66
C ARG A 20 17.76 -6.70 -5.10
N THR A 21 17.87 -8.01 -5.29
CA THR A 21 17.97 -8.65 -6.62
C THR A 21 16.62 -8.86 -7.27
N ASN A 22 15.57 -9.00 -6.46
CA ASN A 22 14.18 -9.20 -6.88
C ASN A 22 13.31 -8.07 -6.36
N ASN A 23 12.15 -7.87 -6.98
CA ASN A 23 11.10 -7.03 -6.46
C ASN A 23 10.01 -7.93 -5.87
N GLU A 24 9.90 -7.96 -4.55
CA GLU A 24 8.88 -8.71 -3.82
C GLU A 24 7.62 -7.86 -3.56
N ASP A 25 7.68 -6.55 -3.88
CA ASP A 25 6.52 -5.69 -3.88
C ASP A 25 5.58 -5.99 -5.06
N CYS A 26 4.30 -5.86 -4.82
CA CYS A 26 3.26 -5.90 -5.84
C CYS A 26 2.34 -4.69 -5.70
N ILE A 27 2.09 -3.98 -6.79
CA ILE A 27 1.10 -2.89 -6.83
C ILE A 27 -0.10 -3.27 -7.67
N GLY A 28 -1.30 -2.86 -7.22
CA GLY A 28 -2.57 -3.06 -7.91
C GLY A 28 -3.38 -1.78 -8.00
N ILE A 29 -3.93 -1.50 -9.19
CA ILE A 29 -4.85 -0.40 -9.44
C ILE A 29 -6.01 -0.96 -10.22
N THR A 30 -7.12 -1.21 -9.53
CA THR A 30 -8.28 -1.91 -10.11
C THR A 30 -7.84 -3.23 -10.77
N ASP A 31 -7.87 -3.35 -12.10
CA ASP A 31 -7.49 -4.56 -12.85
C ASP A 31 -6.01 -4.58 -13.28
N TRP A 32 -5.29 -3.49 -13.09
CA TRP A 32 -3.88 -3.40 -13.43
C TRP A 32 -3.01 -3.83 -12.26
N ILE A 33 -2.15 -4.83 -12.47
CA ILE A 33 -1.25 -5.39 -11.45
C ILE A 33 0.19 -5.38 -11.98
N ARG A 34 1.14 -5.01 -11.12
CA ARG A 34 2.56 -4.92 -11.48
C ARG A 34 3.46 -5.37 -10.35
N THR A 35 4.44 -6.24 -10.69
CA THR A 35 5.55 -6.66 -9.84
C THR A 35 6.90 -6.27 -10.44
N ALA A 36 7.01 -6.32 -11.78
CA ALA A 36 8.26 -6.00 -12.44
C ALA A 36 8.64 -4.52 -12.23
N PRO A 37 9.91 -4.22 -11.91
CA PRO A 37 10.39 -2.86 -11.76
C PRO A 37 10.08 -1.96 -12.95
N MET A 38 9.82 -0.70 -12.69
CA MET A 38 9.41 0.29 -13.69
C MET A 38 10.50 1.34 -13.86
N MET A 39 10.67 1.82 -15.09
CA MET A 39 11.63 2.88 -15.43
C MET A 39 11.05 4.29 -15.27
N SER A 40 9.73 4.40 -15.18
CA SER A 40 9.01 5.66 -14.97
C SER A 40 7.61 5.38 -14.44
N PRO A 41 7.00 6.36 -13.72
CA PRO A 41 5.64 6.21 -13.23
C PRO A 41 4.62 6.11 -14.38
N ILE A 42 3.61 5.26 -14.18
CA ILE A 42 2.39 5.27 -14.99
C ILE A 42 1.40 6.30 -14.44
N VAL A 43 0.43 6.69 -15.27
CA VAL A 43 -0.75 7.46 -14.87
C VAL A 43 -1.99 6.76 -15.39
N ILE A 44 -2.97 6.54 -14.49
CA ILE A 44 -4.28 6.00 -14.81
C ILE A 44 -5.33 7.01 -14.35
N GLU A 45 -6.29 7.31 -15.22
CA GLU A 45 -7.49 8.07 -14.85
C GLU A 45 -8.70 7.15 -14.93
N CYS A 46 -9.53 7.16 -13.91
CA CYS A 46 -10.76 6.36 -13.89
C CYS A 46 -11.91 7.12 -13.22
N TYR A 47 -13.11 6.80 -13.64
CA TYR A 47 -14.34 7.29 -13.00
C TYR A 47 -14.65 6.46 -11.76
N VAL A 48 -15.28 7.10 -10.76
CA VAL A 48 -15.75 6.45 -9.53
C VAL A 48 -17.24 6.11 -9.69
N ASP A 49 -17.55 5.36 -10.76
CA ASP A 49 -18.87 4.84 -11.08
C ASP A 49 -19.11 3.43 -10.51
N GLU A 50 -18.05 2.77 -10.15
CA GLU A 50 -18.02 1.48 -9.44
C GLU A 50 -16.93 1.49 -8.37
N ALA A 51 -16.85 0.45 -7.56
CA ALA A 51 -15.80 0.33 -6.56
C ALA A 51 -14.41 0.25 -7.21
N ARG A 52 -13.45 1.03 -6.70
CA ARG A 52 -12.07 1.11 -7.18
C ARG A 52 -11.11 0.74 -6.06
N LEU A 53 -9.99 0.15 -6.41
CA LEU A 53 -8.96 -0.26 -5.47
C LEU A 53 -7.59 0.23 -5.94
N CYS A 54 -6.83 0.83 -5.01
CA CYS A 54 -5.39 1.00 -5.11
C CYS A 54 -4.76 0.24 -3.95
N VAL A 55 -3.76 -0.59 -4.20
CA VAL A 55 -3.16 -1.46 -3.19
C VAL A 55 -1.67 -1.69 -3.45
N ILE A 56 -0.89 -1.74 -2.38
CA ILE A 56 0.50 -2.17 -2.36
C ILE A 56 0.58 -3.34 -1.39
N ALA A 57 1.28 -4.40 -1.77
CA ALA A 57 1.68 -5.48 -0.88
C ALA A 57 3.18 -5.68 -0.99
N ASP A 58 3.87 -5.75 0.15
CA ASP A 58 5.29 -6.03 0.27
C ASP A 58 5.48 -7.46 0.79
N GLY A 59 6.25 -8.22 0.04
CA GLY A 59 6.38 -9.66 0.25
C GLY A 59 7.40 -10.05 1.31
N LEU A 60 6.99 -10.93 2.22
CA LEU A 60 7.79 -11.48 3.31
C LEU A 60 8.08 -12.97 3.10
N GLY A 61 9.28 -13.44 3.47
CA GLY A 61 9.58 -14.88 3.47
C GLY A 61 10.72 -15.31 2.54
N GLY A 62 11.48 -14.35 2.01
CA GLY A 62 12.70 -14.56 1.21
C GLY A 62 12.46 -15.12 -0.19
N HIS A 63 13.09 -14.52 -1.18
CA HIS A 63 13.23 -14.85 -2.60
C HIS A 63 11.95 -15.27 -3.37
N VAL A 64 11.38 -16.45 -3.13
CA VAL A 64 10.22 -16.94 -3.90
C VAL A 64 8.93 -16.80 -3.12
N GLY A 65 8.99 -16.88 -1.80
CA GLY A 65 7.81 -16.85 -0.94
C GLY A 65 7.17 -15.46 -0.89
N GLY A 66 7.98 -14.40 -0.75
CA GLY A 66 7.52 -13.01 -0.66
C GLY A 66 6.82 -12.55 -1.93
N GLU A 67 7.43 -12.74 -3.10
CA GLU A 67 6.83 -12.40 -4.40
C GLU A 67 5.50 -13.11 -4.63
N VAL A 68 5.41 -14.42 -4.30
CA VAL A 68 4.16 -15.18 -4.43
C VAL A 68 3.09 -14.63 -3.49
N ALA A 69 3.45 -14.30 -2.25
CA ALA A 69 2.50 -13.81 -1.27
C ALA A 69 1.96 -12.42 -1.63
N SER A 70 2.81 -11.47 -2.04
CA SER A 70 2.39 -10.13 -2.45
C SER A 70 1.50 -10.16 -3.69
N VAL A 71 1.88 -10.96 -4.71
CA VAL A 71 1.08 -11.14 -5.92
C VAL A 71 -0.28 -11.76 -5.62
N LEU A 72 -0.32 -12.81 -4.79
CA LEU A 72 -1.58 -13.46 -4.41
C LEU A 72 -2.48 -12.48 -3.63
N THR A 73 -1.91 -11.75 -2.68
CA THR A 73 -2.64 -10.73 -1.91
C THR A 73 -3.27 -9.67 -2.81
N VAL A 74 -2.50 -9.08 -3.72
CA VAL A 74 -3.01 -8.05 -4.64
C VAL A 74 -4.05 -8.61 -5.59
N ARG A 75 -3.85 -9.81 -6.14
CA ARG A 75 -4.81 -10.44 -7.07
C ARG A 75 -6.15 -10.75 -6.43
N GLU A 76 -6.15 -11.35 -5.25
CA GLU A 76 -7.39 -11.68 -4.53
C GLU A 76 -8.16 -10.40 -4.17
N LEU A 77 -7.47 -9.36 -3.68
CA LEU A 77 -8.07 -8.06 -3.38
C LEU A 77 -8.62 -7.38 -4.64
N SER A 78 -7.87 -7.36 -5.75
CA SER A 78 -8.31 -6.77 -7.02
C SER A 78 -9.52 -7.51 -7.59
N THR A 79 -9.53 -8.84 -7.53
CA THR A 79 -10.65 -9.66 -8.00
C THR A 79 -11.93 -9.39 -7.19
N ALA A 80 -11.80 -9.14 -5.89
CA ALA A 80 -12.93 -8.88 -5.01
C ALA A 80 -13.38 -7.40 -5.03
N ALA A 81 -12.60 -6.49 -5.61
CA ALA A 81 -12.79 -5.05 -5.47
C ALA A 81 -14.16 -4.56 -5.96
N SER A 82 -14.69 -5.12 -7.06
CA SER A 82 -16.03 -4.77 -7.58
C SER A 82 -17.17 -5.10 -6.60
N GLY A 83 -16.93 -5.99 -5.64
CA GLY A 83 -17.88 -6.35 -4.58
C GLY A 83 -17.75 -5.52 -3.30
N PHE A 84 -16.83 -4.55 -3.24
CA PHE A 84 -16.69 -3.71 -2.06
C PHE A 84 -17.89 -2.77 -1.90
N THR A 85 -18.47 -2.78 -0.72
CA THR A 85 -19.61 -1.94 -0.34
C THR A 85 -19.29 -1.05 0.86
N GLY A 86 -18.16 -1.27 1.51
CA GLY A 86 -17.71 -0.54 2.69
C GLY A 86 -16.67 -1.35 3.49
N PRO A 87 -16.29 -0.86 4.69
CA PRO A 87 -15.21 -1.46 5.49
C PRO A 87 -15.39 -2.94 5.82
N GLU A 88 -16.62 -3.37 6.11
CA GLU A 88 -16.92 -4.76 6.46
C GLU A 88 -16.62 -5.73 5.31
N SER A 89 -16.91 -5.33 4.06
CA SER A 89 -16.60 -6.12 2.89
C SER A 89 -15.08 -6.22 2.66
N VAL A 90 -14.35 -5.13 2.88
CA VAL A 90 -12.87 -5.09 2.82
C VAL A 90 -12.27 -6.00 3.89
N MET A 91 -12.74 -5.88 5.14
CA MET A 91 -12.31 -6.74 6.25
C MET A 91 -12.49 -8.23 5.92
N THR A 92 -13.67 -8.60 5.44
CA THR A 92 -14.00 -10.00 5.09
C THR A 92 -13.05 -10.51 4.01
N VAL A 93 -12.75 -9.71 2.99
CA VAL A 93 -11.84 -10.11 1.92
C VAL A 93 -10.41 -10.26 2.45
N LEU A 94 -9.89 -9.33 3.26
CA LEU A 94 -8.56 -9.43 3.86
C LEU A 94 -8.39 -10.71 4.70
N GLN A 95 -9.39 -11.05 5.52
CA GLN A 95 -9.40 -12.30 6.28
C GLN A 95 -9.42 -13.53 5.36
N GLY A 96 -10.18 -13.46 4.26
CA GLY A 96 -10.22 -14.50 3.23
C GLY A 96 -8.87 -14.67 2.52
N VAL A 97 -8.21 -13.58 2.15
CA VAL A 97 -6.87 -13.59 1.55
C VAL A 97 -5.86 -14.20 2.52
N ASN A 98 -5.89 -13.81 3.79
CA ASN A 98 -5.04 -14.42 4.81
C ASN A 98 -5.22 -15.95 4.87
N LYS A 99 -6.47 -16.41 4.94
CA LYS A 99 -6.75 -17.85 4.92
C LYS A 99 -6.21 -18.50 3.64
N ARG A 100 -6.38 -17.87 2.49
CA ARG A 100 -5.93 -18.38 1.19
C ARG A 100 -4.41 -18.59 1.14
N LEU A 101 -3.61 -17.68 1.74
CA LEU A 101 -2.16 -17.86 1.83
C LEU A 101 -1.81 -19.11 2.65
N TYR A 102 -2.49 -19.36 3.76
CA TYR A 102 -2.26 -20.57 4.55
C TYR A 102 -2.69 -21.84 3.81
N ASP A 103 -3.79 -21.82 3.06
CA ASP A 103 -4.20 -22.95 2.22
C ASP A 103 -3.13 -23.30 1.17
N VAL A 104 -2.46 -22.26 0.58
CA VAL A 104 -1.34 -22.44 -0.36
C VAL A 104 -0.10 -23.00 0.34
N MET A 105 0.23 -22.50 1.55
CA MET A 105 1.35 -23.02 2.33
C MET A 105 1.16 -24.48 2.74
N GLU A 106 -0.07 -24.87 3.07
CA GLU A 106 -0.39 -26.27 3.41
C GLU A 106 -0.24 -27.19 2.19
N ALA A 107 -0.64 -26.73 1.01
CA ALA A 107 -0.51 -27.47 -0.24
C ALA A 107 0.95 -27.54 -0.77
N SER A 108 1.81 -26.61 -0.35
CA SER A 108 3.21 -26.48 -0.86
C SER A 108 4.17 -26.18 0.28
N PRO A 109 4.85 -27.22 0.84
CA PRO A 109 5.77 -27.03 1.98
C PRO A 109 6.91 -26.03 1.75
N GLN A 110 7.32 -25.82 0.50
CA GLN A 110 8.32 -24.82 0.12
C GLN A 110 7.85 -23.38 0.27
N SER A 111 6.53 -23.16 0.36
CA SER A 111 5.93 -21.84 0.57
C SER A 111 5.66 -21.55 2.06
N THR A 112 6.11 -22.45 2.96
CA THR A 112 5.88 -22.28 4.41
C THR A 112 6.51 -20.99 4.92
N GLY A 113 5.68 -20.17 5.58
CA GLY A 113 6.11 -18.89 6.15
C GLY A 113 6.08 -17.72 5.14
N MET A 114 5.57 -17.94 3.92
CA MET A 114 5.33 -16.82 3.00
C MET A 114 4.24 -15.89 3.55
N GLY A 115 4.42 -14.61 3.38
CA GLY A 115 3.45 -13.60 3.81
C GLY A 115 3.65 -12.29 3.08
N ALA A 116 2.79 -11.34 3.35
CA ALA A 116 2.93 -9.99 2.84
C ALA A 116 2.35 -8.98 3.83
N THR A 117 2.96 -7.81 3.91
CA THR A 117 2.27 -6.62 4.42
C THR A 117 1.37 -6.08 3.32
N VAL A 118 0.40 -5.27 3.67
CA VAL A 118 -0.51 -4.68 2.69
C VAL A 118 -1.02 -3.32 3.16
N VAL A 119 -1.11 -2.38 2.25
CA VAL A 119 -1.84 -1.12 2.42
C VAL A 119 -2.71 -0.87 1.20
N GLY A 120 -3.92 -0.36 1.41
CA GLY A 120 -4.81 -0.07 0.30
C GLY A 120 -5.81 1.04 0.56
N LEU A 121 -6.37 1.51 -0.54
CA LEU A 121 -7.43 2.51 -0.63
C LEU A 121 -8.55 1.94 -1.50
N ALA A 122 -9.66 1.56 -0.88
CA ALA A 122 -10.88 1.18 -1.59
C ALA A 122 -11.82 2.38 -1.66
N VAL A 123 -12.32 2.70 -2.85
CA VAL A 123 -13.20 3.84 -3.11
C VAL A 123 -14.55 3.33 -3.58
N VAL A 124 -15.62 3.71 -2.89
CA VAL A 124 -17.02 3.34 -3.21
C VAL A 124 -17.86 4.61 -3.21
N GLY A 125 -18.11 5.15 -4.39
CA GLY A 125 -18.70 6.48 -4.52
C GLY A 125 -17.81 7.56 -3.88
N SER A 126 -18.33 8.34 -2.94
CA SER A 126 -17.53 9.31 -2.19
C SER A 126 -16.87 8.75 -0.93
N ASN A 127 -17.14 7.49 -0.57
CA ASN A 127 -16.54 6.88 0.60
C ASN A 127 -15.19 6.25 0.23
N VAL A 128 -14.20 6.45 1.09
CA VAL A 128 -12.90 5.79 1.00
C VAL A 128 -12.67 4.98 2.26
N CYS A 129 -12.25 3.74 2.06
CA CYS A 129 -11.79 2.85 3.11
C CYS A 129 -10.29 2.64 2.91
N ILE A 130 -9.49 3.21 3.81
CA ILE A 130 -8.07 2.95 3.91
C ILE A 130 -7.89 1.73 4.81
N PHE A 131 -7.03 0.80 4.41
CA PHE A 131 -6.75 -0.38 5.21
C PHE A 131 -5.27 -0.73 5.17
N ASN A 132 -4.76 -1.33 6.25
CA ASN A 132 -3.44 -1.94 6.27
C ASN A 132 -3.35 -3.14 7.20
N VAL A 133 -2.37 -4.00 6.91
CA VAL A 133 -1.81 -5.05 7.77
C VAL A 133 -0.31 -5.03 7.57
N GLY A 134 0.45 -4.79 8.63
CA GLY A 134 1.91 -4.60 8.56
C GLY A 134 2.31 -3.13 8.64
N ASP A 135 3.42 -2.77 8.01
CA ASP A 135 4.10 -1.48 8.10
C ASP A 135 4.14 -0.68 6.80
N CYS A 136 3.49 -1.17 5.75
CA CYS A 136 3.16 -0.33 4.59
C CYS A 136 2.22 0.80 5.02
N ARG A 137 2.45 2.02 4.52
CA ARG A 137 1.79 3.23 5.02
C ARG A 137 0.86 3.89 4.02
N ALA A 138 -0.21 4.50 4.57
CA ALA A 138 -1.12 5.36 3.85
C ALA A 138 -1.19 6.74 4.50
N TYR A 139 -1.15 7.78 3.67
CA TYR A 139 -1.26 9.18 4.10
C TYR A 139 -2.35 9.89 3.31
N VAL A 140 -2.90 10.97 3.91
CA VAL A 140 -3.69 11.97 3.19
C VAL A 140 -2.98 13.32 3.25
N SER A 141 -2.93 14.03 2.13
CA SER A 141 -2.41 15.39 2.07
C SER A 141 -3.51 16.39 2.43
N VAL A 142 -3.25 17.19 3.46
CA VAL A 142 -4.13 18.27 3.92
C VAL A 142 -3.32 19.56 3.99
N GLY A 143 -3.65 20.54 3.16
CA GLY A 143 -2.96 21.82 3.13
C GLY A 143 -1.47 21.73 2.78
N GLY A 144 -1.06 20.71 2.04
CA GLY A 144 0.34 20.44 1.65
C GLY A 144 1.14 19.59 2.64
N TYR A 145 0.54 19.22 3.78
CA TYR A 145 1.15 18.35 4.78
C TYR A 145 0.54 16.96 4.74
N LEU A 146 1.36 15.93 5.01
CA LEU A 146 0.91 14.55 5.08
C LEU A 146 0.47 14.18 6.50
N ARG A 147 -0.71 13.59 6.58
CA ARG A 147 -1.22 12.97 7.81
C ARG A 147 -1.30 11.47 7.61
N LEU A 148 -0.63 10.70 8.48
CA LEU A 148 -0.71 9.24 8.50
C LEU A 148 -2.13 8.77 8.78
N LEU A 149 -2.60 7.78 8.04
CA LEU A 149 -3.92 7.14 8.18
C LEU A 149 -3.81 5.67 8.56
N SER A 150 -2.71 5.00 8.20
CA SER A 150 -2.44 3.61 8.58
C SER A 150 -1.90 3.50 10.00
N THR A 151 -1.92 2.29 10.55
CA THR A 151 -1.30 1.96 11.85
C THR A 151 -0.24 0.89 11.61
N ASP A 152 1.01 1.17 11.96
CA ASP A 152 2.11 0.24 11.73
C ASP A 152 2.05 -0.96 12.70
N ASP A 153 2.03 -2.15 12.16
CA ASP A 153 2.21 -3.41 12.89
C ASP A 153 3.70 -3.78 12.96
N SER A 154 4.53 -2.89 13.50
CA SER A 154 5.96 -3.12 13.69
C SER A 154 6.39 -2.82 15.13
N VAL A 155 7.51 -3.44 15.58
CA VAL A 155 8.04 -3.20 16.93
C VAL A 155 8.41 -1.73 17.11
N GLY A 156 8.93 -1.07 16.07
CA GLY A 156 9.22 0.36 16.05
C GLY A 156 7.95 1.23 16.11
N GLY A 157 6.89 0.85 15.38
CA GLY A 157 5.60 1.53 15.38
C GLY A 157 4.90 1.45 16.75
N ALA A 158 4.91 0.28 17.38
CA ALA A 158 4.35 0.09 18.73
C ALA A 158 5.08 0.87 19.82
N MET A 159 6.35 1.26 19.60
CA MET A 159 7.17 2.04 20.53
C MET A 159 7.19 3.54 20.20
N ALA A 160 6.58 3.99 19.11
CA ALA A 160 6.58 5.40 18.70
C ALA A 160 5.85 6.31 19.71
N ASP A 161 5.05 5.75 20.62
CA ASP A 161 4.46 6.43 21.77
C ASP A 161 5.45 6.57 22.97
N SER A 162 6.62 5.94 22.90
CA SER A 162 7.65 6.06 23.93
C SER A 162 8.79 6.96 23.42
N SER A 163 9.16 7.97 24.23
CA SER A 163 10.14 9.02 23.95
C SER A 163 11.60 8.56 23.80
N ASP A 164 11.86 7.32 23.45
CA ASP A 164 13.21 6.77 23.34
C ASP A 164 13.60 6.57 21.86
N ARG A 165 14.20 7.65 21.30
CA ARG A 165 14.78 7.71 19.95
C ARG A 165 16.20 7.15 19.91
N THR A 166 16.45 5.98 20.43
CA THR A 166 17.72 5.29 20.19
C THR A 166 17.61 4.48 18.89
N GLY A 167 18.24 4.97 17.85
CA GLY A 167 18.21 4.53 16.47
C GLY A 167 18.56 3.07 16.15
N LEU A 168 17.89 2.13 16.78
CA LEU A 168 17.83 0.74 16.37
C LEU A 168 16.44 0.50 15.78
N HIS A 169 16.31 0.65 14.46
CA HIS A 169 15.15 0.18 13.70
C HIS A 169 15.11 -1.35 13.76
N THR A 170 14.48 -1.90 14.79
CA THR A 170 14.16 -3.33 14.81
C THR A 170 12.94 -3.55 13.93
N HIS A 171 13.15 -3.95 12.68
CA HIS A 171 12.13 -4.29 11.68
C HIS A 171 11.38 -5.59 12.02
N GLY A 172 10.87 -5.71 13.22
CA GLY A 172 10.04 -6.84 13.61
C GLY A 172 8.58 -6.57 13.22
N ILE A 173 8.09 -7.17 12.14
CA ILE A 173 6.68 -7.12 11.78
C ILE A 173 5.87 -7.95 12.77
N LEU A 174 4.86 -7.35 13.37
CA LEU A 174 3.99 -7.96 14.38
C LEU A 174 2.78 -8.67 13.76
N GLN A 175 2.34 -8.20 12.59
CA GLN A 175 1.21 -8.75 11.85
C GLN A 175 1.45 -8.66 10.34
N SER A 176 1.06 -9.71 9.61
CA SER A 176 1.10 -9.79 8.15
C SER A 176 -0.01 -10.71 7.64
N ILE A 177 -0.35 -10.59 6.37
CA ILE A 177 -1.15 -11.59 5.65
C ILE A 177 -0.27 -12.82 5.47
N GLY A 178 -0.65 -13.98 6.06
CA GLY A 178 0.24 -15.15 6.12
C GLY A 178 1.40 -14.97 7.10
N GLY A 179 2.64 -15.28 6.66
CA GLY A 179 3.90 -14.99 7.35
C GLY A 179 4.30 -15.97 8.47
N LEU A 180 3.40 -16.81 8.93
CA LEU A 180 3.66 -17.79 9.99
C LEU A 180 3.52 -19.23 9.47
N LYS A 181 4.09 -20.19 10.21
CA LYS A 181 3.99 -21.62 9.87
C LYS A 181 2.61 -22.21 10.10
N SER A 182 1.81 -21.63 10.99
CA SER A 182 0.46 -22.08 11.32
C SER A 182 -0.52 -20.90 11.21
N PHE A 183 -1.75 -21.21 10.85
CA PHE A 183 -2.79 -20.21 10.67
C PHE A 183 -2.94 -19.31 11.90
N ARG A 184 -2.93 -18.00 11.65
CA ARG A 184 -3.28 -16.96 12.60
C ARG A 184 -4.24 -15.99 11.93
N PRO A 185 -5.39 -15.68 12.55
CA PRO A 185 -6.27 -14.62 12.04
C PRO A 185 -5.54 -13.29 12.02
N VAL A 186 -5.86 -12.45 11.03
CA VAL A 186 -5.41 -11.06 10.97
C VAL A 186 -6.48 -10.13 11.52
N ASP A 187 -6.05 -9.02 12.08
CA ASP A 187 -6.89 -7.92 12.55
C ASP A 187 -6.50 -6.64 11.77
N PRO A 188 -7.02 -6.45 10.55
CA PRO A 188 -6.67 -5.33 9.71
C PRO A 188 -7.09 -3.99 10.32
N HIS A 189 -6.23 -2.98 10.21
CA HIS A 189 -6.59 -1.61 10.54
C HIS A 189 -7.40 -1.01 9.41
N LEU A 190 -8.55 -0.40 9.73
CA LEU A 190 -9.42 0.25 8.75
C LEU A 190 -9.79 1.66 9.19
N VAL A 191 -9.66 2.60 8.27
CA VAL A 191 -10.13 3.98 8.42
C VAL A 191 -11.13 4.28 7.32
N ASN A 192 -12.40 4.52 7.69
CA ASN A 192 -13.46 4.88 6.74
C ASN A 192 -13.78 6.37 6.84
N ARG A 193 -13.85 7.05 5.70
CA ARG A 193 -14.14 8.47 5.62
C ARG A 193 -14.79 8.83 4.28
N VAL A 194 -15.41 9.99 4.23
CA VAL A 194 -15.83 10.61 2.96
C VAL A 194 -14.62 11.35 2.40
N ALA A 195 -14.31 11.09 1.13
CA ALA A 195 -13.28 11.84 0.41
C ALA A 195 -13.84 13.14 -0.14
N GLU A 196 -13.03 14.19 -0.08
CA GLU A 196 -13.35 15.49 -0.64
C GLU A 196 -12.62 15.72 -1.97
N PRO A 197 -13.22 16.43 -2.93
CA PRO A 197 -12.53 16.82 -4.14
C PRO A 197 -11.28 17.66 -3.84
N GLY A 198 -10.16 17.32 -4.51
CA GLY A 198 -8.85 17.95 -4.28
C GLY A 198 -8.02 17.27 -3.21
N GLU A 199 -8.56 16.26 -2.51
CA GLU A 199 -7.73 15.43 -1.64
C GLU A 199 -6.77 14.55 -2.44
N ARG A 200 -5.60 14.34 -1.86
CA ARG A 200 -4.55 13.45 -2.36
C ARG A 200 -4.22 12.41 -1.30
N TYR A 201 -4.15 11.15 -1.72
CA TYR A 201 -3.67 10.04 -0.90
C TYR A 201 -2.33 9.54 -1.43
N LEU A 202 -1.45 9.15 -0.50
CA LEU A 202 -0.17 8.50 -0.79
C LEU A 202 -0.18 7.13 -0.11
N LEU A 203 0.06 6.08 -0.86
CA LEU A 203 0.34 4.73 -0.37
C LEU A 203 1.80 4.38 -0.68
N CYS A 204 2.50 3.72 0.24
CA CYS A 204 3.88 3.30 0.01
C CYS A 204 4.26 2.05 0.81
N SER A 205 5.23 1.29 0.30
CA SER A 205 5.96 0.27 1.06
C SER A 205 6.99 0.93 1.98
N ASP A 206 7.55 0.15 2.91
CA ASP A 206 8.56 0.59 3.88
C ASP A 206 9.86 1.06 3.20
N GLY A 207 10.20 0.54 2.02
CA GLY A 207 11.35 1.01 1.24
C GLY A 207 11.33 2.48 0.87
N LEU A 208 10.17 3.16 0.96
CA LEU A 208 10.12 4.63 0.91
C LEU A 208 10.40 5.25 2.27
N THR A 209 9.71 4.80 3.31
CA THR A 209 9.68 5.43 4.63
C THR A 209 10.87 5.08 5.51
N ASP A 210 11.61 4.03 5.17
CA ASP A 210 12.91 3.72 5.77
C ASP A 210 14.04 4.60 5.22
N MET A 211 13.87 5.04 3.97
CA MET A 211 14.86 5.92 3.32
C MET A 211 14.58 7.40 3.55
N LEU A 212 13.32 7.81 3.66
CA LEU A 212 12.92 9.22 3.72
C LEU A 212 12.09 9.51 4.98
N ASP A 213 12.44 10.55 5.69
CA ASP A 213 11.57 11.10 6.73
C ASP A 213 10.36 11.83 6.13
N LEU A 214 9.38 12.17 6.97
CA LEU A 214 8.14 12.80 6.51
C LEU A 214 8.38 14.13 5.78
N ASN A 215 9.36 14.94 6.23
CA ASN A 215 9.67 16.23 5.60
C ASN A 215 10.25 16.03 4.19
N ALA A 216 11.12 15.03 4.02
CA ALA A 216 11.68 14.67 2.71
C ALA A 216 10.59 14.17 1.75
N ILE A 217 9.65 13.34 2.24
CA ILE A 217 8.50 12.87 1.47
C ILE A 217 7.63 14.07 1.04
N GLU A 218 7.28 14.98 1.94
CA GLU A 218 6.49 16.19 1.63
C GLU A 218 7.18 17.09 0.60
N ALA A 219 8.50 17.24 0.69
CA ALA A 219 9.30 18.05 -0.26
C ALA A 219 9.28 17.49 -1.70
N CYS A 220 9.03 16.19 -1.87
CA CYS A 220 8.91 15.56 -3.19
C CYS A 220 7.54 15.78 -3.83
N LEU A 221 6.52 16.18 -3.07
CA LEU A 221 5.17 16.35 -3.58
C LEU A 221 5.03 17.62 -4.43
N THR A 222 4.38 17.47 -5.57
CA THR A 222 4.07 18.55 -6.53
C THR A 222 2.60 18.49 -6.93
N ALA A 223 2.10 19.46 -7.68
CA ALA A 223 0.74 19.40 -8.24
C ALA A 223 0.55 18.24 -9.23
N ASP A 224 1.62 17.80 -9.92
CA ASP A 224 1.59 16.64 -10.82
C ASP A 224 1.88 15.35 -10.03
N PRO A 225 0.92 14.40 -9.92
CA PRO A 225 1.13 13.15 -9.21
C PRO A 225 2.22 12.29 -9.84
N LYS A 226 2.37 12.31 -11.17
CA LYS A 226 3.44 11.57 -11.86
C LYS A 226 4.82 12.06 -11.45
N LEU A 227 5.02 13.38 -11.48
CA LEU A 227 6.29 13.97 -11.06
C LEU A 227 6.57 13.74 -9.56
N SER A 228 5.52 13.74 -8.73
CA SER A 228 5.66 13.44 -7.30
C SER A 228 6.13 12.00 -7.08
N VAL A 229 5.51 11.01 -7.74
CA VAL A 229 5.92 9.60 -7.66
C VAL A 229 7.37 9.42 -8.14
N ASP A 230 7.74 10.05 -9.27
CA ASP A 230 9.10 9.98 -9.79
C ASP A 230 10.12 10.52 -8.78
N ARG A 231 9.87 11.70 -8.21
CA ARG A 231 10.74 12.32 -7.20
C ARG A 231 10.86 11.48 -5.92
N LEU A 232 9.76 10.91 -5.45
CA LEU A 232 9.75 10.05 -4.25
C LEU A 232 10.64 8.82 -4.44
N VAL A 233 10.48 8.12 -5.57
CA VAL A 233 11.29 6.93 -5.86
C VAL A 233 12.76 7.31 -6.07
N GLN A 234 13.07 8.40 -6.81
CA GLN A 234 14.44 8.85 -7.01
C GLN A 234 15.09 9.27 -5.68
N ALA A 235 14.39 10.03 -4.82
CA ALA A 235 14.93 10.42 -3.52
C ALA A 235 15.22 9.22 -2.62
N ALA A 236 14.36 8.20 -2.61
CA ALA A 236 14.60 6.96 -1.85
C ALA A 236 15.81 6.18 -2.42
N LEU A 237 15.97 6.13 -3.73
CA LEU A 237 17.15 5.54 -4.37
C LEU A 237 18.44 6.31 -4.03
N GLU A 238 18.42 7.64 -4.08
CA GLU A 238 19.55 8.50 -3.69
C GLU A 238 19.91 8.36 -2.20
N ALA A 239 18.92 8.09 -1.34
CA ALA A 239 19.12 7.83 0.09
C ALA A 239 19.68 6.42 0.39
N GLY A 240 19.84 5.57 -0.66
CA GLY A 240 20.45 4.26 -0.55
C GLY A 240 19.70 3.13 -1.26
N GLY A 241 18.37 3.24 -1.40
CA GLY A 241 17.54 2.25 -2.08
C GLY A 241 17.73 0.84 -1.54
N LEU A 242 17.70 0.68 -0.22
CA LEU A 242 18.06 -0.57 0.46
C LEU A 242 17.04 -1.69 0.25
N ASP A 243 15.78 -1.32 -0.01
CA ASP A 243 14.68 -2.24 -0.24
C ASP A 243 13.92 -1.95 -1.54
N ASN A 244 12.91 -2.77 -1.84
CA ASN A 244 11.94 -2.53 -2.88
C ASN A 244 11.12 -1.27 -2.54
N ILE A 245 10.85 -0.43 -3.51
CA ILE A 245 10.20 0.86 -3.31
C ILE A 245 8.94 0.89 -4.16
N SER A 246 7.78 0.94 -3.53
CA SER A 246 6.49 1.05 -4.20
C SER A 246 5.72 2.27 -3.71
N VAL A 247 5.20 3.04 -4.65
CA VAL A 247 4.48 4.29 -4.39
C VAL A 247 3.25 4.39 -5.28
N ILE A 248 2.12 4.73 -4.68
CA ILE A 248 0.89 5.13 -5.39
C ILE A 248 0.43 6.48 -4.85
N ILE A 249 0.18 7.44 -5.74
CA ILE A 249 -0.52 8.70 -5.42
C ILE A 249 -1.89 8.66 -6.09
N VAL A 250 -2.93 9.02 -5.35
CA VAL A 250 -4.31 9.09 -5.82
C VAL A 250 -4.84 10.49 -5.56
N ASP A 251 -5.16 11.23 -6.64
CA ASP A 251 -5.81 12.52 -6.59
C ASP A 251 -7.31 12.35 -6.87
N MET A 252 -8.15 12.99 -6.05
CA MET A 252 -9.60 12.94 -6.10
C MET A 252 -10.18 14.22 -6.71
N PHE A 253 -11.02 14.11 -7.74
CA PHE A 253 -11.61 15.26 -8.43
C PHE A 253 -13.11 15.14 -8.59
N CYS A 254 -13.77 16.31 -8.69
CA CYS A 254 -15.10 16.41 -9.29
C CYS A 254 -14.97 16.40 -10.82
N ASN A 255 -15.99 15.88 -11.51
CA ASN A 255 -16.07 16.05 -12.95
C ASN A 255 -16.26 17.56 -13.27
N PRO A 256 -15.37 18.18 -14.03
CA PRO A 256 -15.68 19.48 -14.60
C PRO A 256 -16.82 19.28 -15.60
N HIS A 257 -17.98 19.83 -15.32
CA HIS A 257 -19.11 19.91 -16.27
C HIS A 257 -18.71 20.70 -17.51
#